data_8e9bc68b77248eed6e82e3a2b99dc30c
#
_entry.id   8e9bc68b77248eed6e82e3a2b99dc30c
#
_cell.length_a   1.000
_cell.length_b   1.000
_cell.length_c   1.000
_cell.angle_alpha   90.00
_cell.angle_beta   90.00
_cell.angle_gamma   90.00
#
_symmetry.space_group_name_H-M   'P 1'
#
loop_
_entity.id
_entity.type
_entity.pdbx_description
1 polymer ?
#
loop_
_entity_poly.entity_id
_entity_poly.type
_entity_poly.pdbx_seq_one_letter_code
_entity_poly.pdbx_strand_id
1 'polypeptide(L)'
;MQRSIEASRLAPGVLGLLLYASAFLFGAPAAYFPFAFFLLLSLGALLVLLLHNALRSHWGLPLEPYLYPLARLLSLMGLLGLPFFLFLPELFPWARPEASLDPVLLHRAPYLNAPFLFLRYALSFALF
;
A
#
# COMPACT_ATOMS: atom_id res chain seq x y z
N MET A 1 -23.81 23.96 12.76
CA MET A 1 -24.35 22.69 12.23
C MET A 1 -23.48 22.10 11.10
N GLN A 2 -23.06 22.85 10.07
CA GLN A 2 -22.17 22.34 9.01
C GLN A 2 -20.80 21.87 9.54
N ARG A 3 -20.13 22.61 10.42
CA ARG A 3 -18.82 22.22 11.00
C ARG A 3 -18.85 20.90 11.78
N SER A 4 -19.96 20.58 12.44
CA SER A 4 -20.08 19.31 13.19
C SER A 4 -20.26 18.11 12.27
N ILE A 5 -20.89 18.29 11.12
CA ILE A 5 -21.09 17.25 10.11
C ILE A 5 -19.77 16.97 9.37
N GLU A 6 -18.97 17.98 9.08
CA GLU A 6 -17.64 17.81 8.48
C GLU A 6 -16.68 17.11 9.43
N ALA A 7 -16.66 17.49 10.72
CA ALA A 7 -15.85 16.84 11.73
C ALA A 7 -16.19 15.35 11.89
N SER A 8 -17.48 14.99 11.86
CA SER A 8 -17.92 13.60 11.97
C SER A 8 -17.50 12.73 10.77
N ARG A 9 -17.36 13.33 9.58
CA ARG A 9 -16.90 12.64 8.37
C ARG A 9 -15.38 12.46 8.33
N LEU A 10 -14.63 13.38 8.93
CA LEU A 10 -13.16 13.33 8.97
C LEU A 10 -12.64 12.45 10.13
N ALA A 11 -13.41 12.35 11.22
CA ALA A 11 -13.00 11.61 12.43
C ALA A 11 -12.54 10.17 12.16
N PRO A 12 -13.23 9.33 11.37
CA PRO A 12 -12.79 7.96 11.12
C PRO A 12 -11.48 7.91 10.32
N GLY A 13 -11.27 8.84 9.39
CA GLY A 13 -10.02 8.93 8.62
C GLY A 13 -8.83 9.31 9.50
N VAL A 14 -9.01 10.31 10.35
CA VAL A 14 -7.97 10.75 11.32
C VAL A 14 -7.66 9.62 12.30
N LEU A 15 -8.69 8.96 12.84
CA LEU A 15 -8.49 7.81 13.73
C LEU A 15 -7.73 6.69 13.04
N GLY A 16 -8.08 6.37 11.80
CA GLY A 16 -7.36 5.36 10.99
C GLY A 16 -5.88 5.70 10.80
N LEU A 17 -5.56 6.96 10.50
CA LEU A 17 -4.17 7.42 10.37
C LEU A 17 -3.41 7.36 11.70
N LEU A 18 -4.05 7.71 12.82
CA LEU A 18 -3.45 7.60 14.14
C LEU A 18 -3.18 6.15 14.52
N LEU A 19 -4.11 5.24 14.26
CA LEU A 19 -3.93 3.80 14.47
C LEU A 19 -2.81 3.24 13.59
N TYR A 20 -2.73 3.65 12.33
CA TYR A 20 -1.64 3.27 11.45
C TYR A 20 -0.29 3.77 11.95
N ALA A 21 -0.20 5.04 12.34
CA ALA A 21 1.02 5.61 12.90
C ALA A 21 1.43 4.93 14.22
N SER A 22 0.45 4.60 15.10
CA SER A 22 0.72 3.91 16.34
C SER A 22 1.24 2.47 16.14
N ALA A 23 0.91 1.82 15.02
CA ALA A 23 1.41 0.48 14.73
C ALA A 23 2.94 0.44 14.59
N PHE A 24 3.59 1.54 14.17
CA PHE A 24 5.06 1.64 14.14
C PHE A 24 5.71 1.60 15.53
N LEU A 25 4.96 1.91 16.60
CA LEU A 25 5.46 1.75 17.98
C LEU A 25 5.67 0.28 18.35
N PHE A 26 4.98 -0.63 17.66
CA PHE A 26 5.14 -2.08 17.82
C PHE A 26 6.12 -2.70 16.81
N GLY A 27 6.81 -1.86 16.02
CA GLY A 27 7.77 -2.24 15.01
C GLY A 27 7.22 -2.14 13.57
N ALA A 28 8.12 -1.98 12.61
CA ALA A 28 7.76 -1.85 11.20
C ALA A 28 6.94 -3.04 10.66
N PRO A 29 7.19 -4.32 11.03
CA PRO A 29 6.35 -5.42 10.59
C PRO A 29 4.89 -5.31 11.03
N ALA A 30 4.62 -4.79 12.24
CA ALA A 30 3.25 -4.62 12.75
C ALA A 30 2.44 -3.61 11.93
N ALA A 31 3.09 -2.55 11.42
CA ALA A 31 2.47 -1.59 10.51
C ALA A 31 2.36 -2.14 9.08
N TYR A 32 3.32 -2.99 8.66
CA TYR A 32 3.37 -3.53 7.29
C TYR A 32 2.22 -4.48 6.99
N PHE A 33 1.81 -5.36 7.93
CA PHE A 33 0.74 -6.32 7.69
C PHE A 33 -0.61 -5.66 7.32
N PRO A 34 -1.17 -4.72 8.12
CA PRO A 34 -2.40 -4.05 7.72
C PRO A 34 -2.24 -3.22 6.44
N PHE A 35 -1.09 -2.59 6.23
CA PHE A 35 -0.78 -1.89 4.99
C PHE A 35 -0.87 -2.84 3.78
N ALA A 36 -0.18 -3.98 3.84
CA ALA A 36 -0.18 -4.98 2.77
C ALA A 36 -1.60 -5.53 2.50
N PHE A 37 -2.39 -5.75 3.56
CA PHE A 37 -3.78 -6.19 3.43
C PHE A 37 -4.62 -5.19 2.63
N PHE A 38 -4.61 -3.91 3.02
CA PHE A 38 -5.39 -2.89 2.32
C PHE A 38 -4.85 -2.59 0.91
N LEU A 39 -3.54 -2.69 0.70
CA LEU A 39 -2.93 -2.58 -0.62
C LEU A 39 -3.44 -3.69 -1.55
N LEU A 40 -3.41 -4.94 -1.10
CA LEU A 40 -3.91 -6.07 -1.89
C LEU A 40 -5.42 -5.99 -2.14
N LEU A 41 -6.19 -5.53 -1.15
CA LEU A 41 -7.63 -5.31 -1.30
C LEU A 41 -7.92 -4.25 -2.37
N SER A 42 -7.16 -3.15 -2.39
CA SER A 42 -7.29 -2.08 -3.37
C SER A 42 -6.91 -2.53 -4.77
N LEU A 43 -5.82 -3.30 -4.90
CA LEU A 43 -5.39 -3.90 -6.16
C LEU A 43 -6.42 -4.92 -6.68
N GLY A 44 -7.00 -5.73 -5.79
CA GLY A 44 -8.07 -6.67 -6.13
C GLY A 44 -9.31 -5.95 -6.65
N ALA A 45 -9.73 -4.88 -6.00
CA ALA A 45 -10.86 -4.06 -6.45
C ALA A 45 -10.60 -3.44 -7.84
N LEU A 46 -9.40 -2.92 -8.06
CA LEU A 46 -8.99 -2.39 -9.36
C LEU A 46 -9.01 -3.47 -10.44
N LEU A 47 -8.47 -4.66 -10.14
CA LEU A 47 -8.46 -5.79 -11.07
C LEU A 47 -9.88 -6.21 -11.47
N VAL A 48 -10.80 -6.30 -10.51
CA VAL A 48 -12.22 -6.65 -10.77
C VAL A 48 -12.88 -5.58 -11.64
N LEU A 49 -12.63 -4.29 -11.39
CA LEU A 49 -13.14 -3.20 -12.23
C LEU A 49 -12.60 -3.26 -13.65
N LEU A 50 -11.30 -3.51 -13.82
CA LEU A 50 -10.69 -3.66 -15.15
C LEU A 50 -11.28 -4.84 -15.91
N LEU A 51 -11.45 -5.97 -15.23
CA LEU A 51 -12.05 -7.17 -15.81
C LEU A 51 -13.52 -6.93 -16.20
N HIS A 52 -14.30 -6.28 -15.33
CA HIS A 52 -15.69 -5.92 -15.61
C HIS A 52 -15.79 -5.04 -16.86
N ASN A 53 -14.95 -3.99 -16.94
CA ASN A 53 -14.93 -3.09 -18.09
C ASN A 53 -14.47 -3.79 -19.38
N ALA A 54 -13.50 -4.70 -19.28
CA ALA A 54 -12.99 -5.45 -20.43
C ALA A 54 -14.04 -6.42 -21.00
N LEU A 55 -14.81 -7.07 -20.14
CA LEU A 55 -15.84 -8.03 -20.53
C LEU A 55 -17.16 -7.37 -21.00
N ARG A 56 -17.32 -6.06 -20.80
CA ARG A 56 -18.54 -5.29 -21.11
C ARG A 56 -19.82 -5.97 -20.62
N SER A 57 -19.78 -6.59 -19.45
CA SER A 57 -20.85 -7.41 -18.88
C SER A 57 -21.59 -6.65 -17.77
N HIS A 58 -22.83 -7.00 -17.52
CA HIS A 58 -23.68 -6.32 -16.50
C HIS A 58 -23.53 -6.90 -15.08
N TRP A 59 -22.79 -8.00 -14.90
CA TRP A 59 -22.67 -8.69 -13.61
C TRP A 59 -21.99 -7.85 -12.50
N GLY A 60 -21.11 -6.96 -12.88
CA GLY A 60 -20.36 -6.12 -11.93
C GLY A 60 -21.06 -4.83 -11.51
N LEU A 61 -22.12 -4.41 -12.19
CA LEU A 61 -22.83 -3.14 -11.90
C LEU A 61 -23.22 -2.99 -10.42
N PRO A 62 -23.75 -4.02 -9.71
CA PRO A 62 -24.09 -3.89 -8.30
C PRO A 62 -22.86 -3.72 -7.39
N LEU A 63 -21.66 -4.13 -7.85
CA LEU A 63 -20.43 -4.08 -7.09
C LEU A 63 -19.66 -2.76 -7.28
N GLU A 64 -19.88 -2.05 -8.38
CA GLU A 64 -19.19 -0.80 -8.71
C GLU A 64 -19.17 0.23 -7.57
N PRO A 65 -20.28 0.51 -6.86
CA PRO A 65 -20.30 1.50 -5.79
C PRO A 65 -19.34 1.17 -4.65
N TYR A 66 -18.99 -0.10 -4.48
CA TYR A 66 -18.05 -0.57 -3.45
C TYR A 66 -16.62 -0.68 -3.99
N LEU A 67 -16.46 -1.07 -5.26
CA LEU A 67 -15.15 -1.28 -5.88
C LEU A 67 -14.44 0.04 -6.19
N TYR A 68 -15.15 1.07 -6.65
CA TYR A 68 -14.53 2.37 -6.95
C TYR A 68 -13.85 3.03 -5.75
N PRO A 69 -14.48 3.13 -4.56
CA PRO A 69 -13.81 3.67 -3.37
C PRO A 69 -12.60 2.85 -2.95
N LEU A 70 -12.69 1.51 -3.03
CA LEU A 70 -11.56 0.62 -2.71
C LEU A 70 -10.40 0.78 -3.69
N ALA A 71 -10.68 0.89 -4.99
CA ALA A 71 -9.64 1.13 -5.99
C ALA A 71 -8.95 2.49 -5.80
N ARG A 72 -9.70 3.54 -5.45
CA ARG A 72 -9.15 4.87 -5.14
C ARG A 72 -8.24 4.87 -3.90
N LEU A 73 -8.46 3.94 -2.97
CA LEU A 73 -7.57 3.78 -1.81
C LEU A 73 -6.13 3.48 -2.22
N LEU A 74 -5.92 2.95 -3.43
CA LEU A 74 -4.59 2.65 -3.96
C LEU A 74 -3.68 3.89 -3.99
N SER A 75 -4.20 5.07 -4.37
CA SER A 75 -3.43 6.32 -4.34
C SER A 75 -2.99 6.70 -2.92
N LEU A 76 -3.87 6.48 -1.92
CA LEU A 76 -3.52 6.70 -0.51
C LEU A 76 -2.47 5.68 -0.03
N MET A 77 -2.56 4.42 -0.47
CA MET A 77 -1.55 3.40 -0.16
C MET A 77 -0.17 3.79 -0.67
N GLY A 78 -0.09 4.49 -1.80
CA GLY A 78 1.15 5.06 -2.31
C GLY A 78 1.81 6.05 -1.33
N LEU A 79 1.05 6.85 -0.61
CA LEU A 79 1.57 7.75 0.41
C LEU A 79 1.91 6.99 1.71
N LEU A 80 1.01 6.11 2.16
CA LEU A 80 1.19 5.35 3.40
C LEU A 80 2.32 4.32 3.33
N GLY A 81 2.75 3.93 2.15
CA GLY A 81 3.89 3.04 1.97
C GLY A 81 5.26 3.71 2.07
N LEU A 82 5.35 5.05 1.95
CA LEU A 82 6.62 5.77 2.00
C LEU A 82 7.41 5.58 3.31
N PRO A 83 6.80 5.59 4.50
CA PRO A 83 7.53 5.37 5.75
C PRO A 83 8.30 4.05 5.82
N PHE A 84 7.86 3.00 5.11
CA PHE A 84 8.54 1.71 5.12
C PHE A 84 9.94 1.73 4.51
N PHE A 85 10.25 2.73 3.67
CA PHE A 85 11.60 2.92 3.14
C PHE A 85 12.62 3.26 4.22
N LEU A 86 12.19 3.81 5.36
CA LEU A 86 13.04 4.08 6.52
C LEU A 86 13.36 2.79 7.33
N PHE A 87 12.53 1.76 7.19
CA PHE A 87 12.58 0.52 7.96
C PHE A 87 12.90 -0.71 7.10
N LEU A 88 13.50 -0.51 5.91
CA LEU A 88 13.83 -1.60 4.98
C LEU A 88 14.62 -2.76 5.63
N PRO A 89 15.65 -2.51 6.47
CA PRO A 89 16.40 -3.60 7.10
C PRO A 89 15.56 -4.44 8.08
N GLU A 90 14.50 -3.87 8.66
CA GLU A 90 13.60 -4.61 9.55
C GLU A 90 12.64 -5.51 8.77
N LEU A 91 12.21 -5.03 7.60
CA LEU A 91 11.20 -5.69 6.78
C LEU A 91 11.80 -6.73 5.83
N PHE A 92 12.98 -6.43 5.28
CA PHE A 92 13.56 -7.24 4.22
C PHE A 92 14.98 -7.71 4.53
N PRO A 93 15.25 -9.03 4.48
CA PRO A 93 16.58 -9.59 4.74
C PRO A 93 17.67 -9.04 3.80
N TRP A 94 17.33 -8.74 2.54
CA TRP A 94 18.29 -8.24 1.55
C TRP A 94 18.75 -6.78 1.83
N ALA A 95 18.03 -6.04 2.64
CA ALA A 95 18.38 -4.67 3.02
C ALA A 95 19.26 -4.61 4.27
N ARG A 96 19.55 -5.75 4.92
CA ARG A 96 20.42 -5.84 6.09
C ARG A 96 21.90 -5.81 5.69
N PRO A 97 22.76 -5.29 6.56
CA PRO A 97 24.21 -5.30 6.30
C PRO A 97 24.78 -6.70 6.03
N GLU A 98 24.22 -7.72 6.68
CA GLU A 98 24.65 -9.12 6.56
C GLU A 98 24.25 -9.78 5.23
N ALA A 99 23.40 -9.12 4.44
CA ALA A 99 22.96 -9.64 3.13
C ALA A 99 24.13 -9.87 2.16
N SER A 100 25.23 -9.13 2.32
CA SER A 100 26.47 -9.30 1.54
C SER A 100 27.19 -10.63 1.80
N LEU A 101 26.85 -11.32 2.88
CA LEU A 101 27.44 -12.63 3.24
C LEU A 101 26.68 -13.80 2.58
N ASP A 102 25.48 -13.57 2.06
CA ASP A 102 24.68 -14.58 1.39
C ASP A 102 24.91 -14.54 -0.13
N PRO A 103 25.49 -15.59 -0.74
CA PRO A 103 25.76 -15.64 -2.19
C PRO A 103 24.50 -15.47 -3.04
N VAL A 104 23.33 -15.92 -2.57
CA VAL A 104 22.05 -15.82 -3.29
C VAL A 104 21.58 -14.38 -3.32
N LEU A 105 21.68 -13.66 -2.18
CA LEU A 105 21.32 -12.26 -2.10
C LEU A 105 22.30 -11.38 -2.87
N LEU A 106 23.59 -11.70 -2.81
CA LEU A 106 24.63 -10.98 -3.55
C LEU A 106 24.40 -11.06 -5.06
N HIS A 107 24.05 -12.23 -5.59
CA HIS A 107 23.75 -12.41 -7.01
C HIS A 107 22.53 -11.56 -7.46
N ARG A 108 21.60 -11.32 -6.56
CA ARG A 108 20.37 -10.52 -6.82
C ARG A 108 20.52 -9.04 -6.42
N ALA A 109 21.65 -8.61 -5.88
CA ALA A 109 21.89 -7.24 -5.43
C ALA A 109 21.62 -6.16 -6.50
N PRO A 110 21.91 -6.35 -7.81
CA PRO A 110 21.57 -5.36 -8.84
C PRO A 110 20.06 -5.08 -8.94
N TYR A 111 19.24 -6.06 -8.59
CA TYR A 111 17.78 -5.96 -8.61
C TYR A 111 17.18 -5.64 -7.23
N LEU A 112 17.76 -6.21 -6.16
CA LEU A 112 17.32 -6.04 -4.77
C LEU A 112 18.17 -4.95 -4.09
N ASN A 113 17.91 -3.69 -4.45
CA ASN A 113 18.53 -2.54 -3.80
C ASN A 113 17.48 -1.45 -3.53
N ALA A 114 17.73 -0.62 -2.52
CA ALA A 114 16.79 0.41 -2.07
C ALA A 114 16.47 1.45 -3.15
N PRO A 115 17.44 2.01 -3.93
CA PRO A 115 17.14 2.95 -5.01
C PRO A 115 16.25 2.36 -6.09
N PHE A 116 16.48 1.11 -6.49
CA PHE A 116 15.70 0.45 -7.52
C PHE A 116 14.29 0.06 -7.02
N LEU A 117 14.16 -0.31 -5.74
CA LEU A 117 12.86 -0.52 -5.10
C LEU A 117 12.06 0.77 -5.08
N PHE A 118 12.69 1.90 -4.69
CA PHE A 118 12.05 3.20 -4.69
C PHE A 118 11.60 3.63 -6.09
N LEU A 119 12.44 3.44 -7.10
CA LEU A 119 12.09 3.75 -8.49
C LEU A 119 10.86 2.95 -8.95
N ARG A 120 10.83 1.63 -8.69
CA ARG A 120 9.68 0.78 -9.03
C ARG A 120 8.42 1.22 -8.29
N TYR A 121 8.56 1.54 -7.02
CA TYR A 121 7.47 2.04 -6.20
C TYR A 121 6.91 3.35 -6.77
N ALA A 122 7.78 4.32 -7.03
CA ALA A 122 7.39 5.61 -7.60
C ALA A 122 6.71 5.46 -8.97
N LEU A 123 7.27 4.64 -9.86
CA LEU A 123 6.67 4.37 -11.17
C LEU A 123 5.29 3.68 -11.05
N SER A 124 5.16 2.71 -10.13
CA SER A 124 3.89 2.00 -9.93
C SER A 124 2.78 2.93 -9.47
N PHE A 125 3.07 3.86 -8.55
CA PHE A 125 2.06 4.78 -8.03
C PHE A 125 1.91 6.08 -8.84
N ALA A 126 2.86 6.43 -9.69
CA ALA A 126 2.73 7.58 -10.61
C ALA A 126 1.65 7.37 -11.69
N LEU A 127 1.23 6.12 -11.90
CA LEU A 127 0.20 5.75 -12.87
C LEU A 127 -1.23 5.82 -12.30
N PHE A 128 -1.38 6.04 -11.00
CA PHE A 128 -2.66 6.08 -10.27
C PHE A 128 -2.91 7.43 -9.61
#